data_a95abd9c278da491bd1b14edb02b3c58
#
_entry.id   a95abd9c278da491bd1b14edb02b3c58
#
_cell.length_a   1.000
_cell.length_b   1.000
_cell.length_c   1.000
_cell.angle_alpha   90.00
_cell.angle_beta   90.00
_cell.angle_gamma   90.00
#
_symmetry.space_group_name_H-M   'P 1'
#
loop_
_entity.id
_entity.type
_entity.pdbx_description
1 polymer ?
#
loop_
_entity_poly.entity_id
_entity_poly.type
_entity_poly.pdbx_seq_one_letter_code
_entity_poly.pdbx_strand_id
1 'polypeptide(L)'
;ILGMMVFAGSAVGETKKPWKADPARGAQLAEMLCSSCNLVGDPQKETTVAGIPPLKTIAGLDGMTRRRVTNALMVPHAPMPDIQLTIKEIQDIVAYLEELIGRELEHEGGSTPKAKEKPKYPSPS
;
A
#
# COMPACT_ATOMS: atom_id res chain seq x y z
N ILE A 1 -65.00 16.69 9.69
CA ILE A 1 -64.04 16.67 8.57
C ILE A 1 -62.68 16.45 9.17
N LEU A 2 -62.18 15.20 9.09
CA LEU A 2 -60.88 14.78 9.65
C LEU A 2 -59.81 14.97 8.56
N GLY A 3 -58.91 15.94 8.76
CA GLY A 3 -57.79 16.20 7.86
C GLY A 3 -56.64 15.24 8.15
N MET A 4 -56.30 14.40 7.19
CA MET A 4 -55.19 13.44 7.24
C MET A 4 -53.92 14.15 6.73
N MET A 5 -53.00 14.52 7.63
CA MET A 5 -51.70 15.04 7.28
C MET A 5 -50.77 13.88 6.85
N VAL A 6 -50.39 13.83 5.58
CA VAL A 6 -49.39 12.92 5.05
C VAL A 6 -48.04 13.55 5.24
N PHE A 7 -47.23 13.00 6.16
CA PHE A 7 -45.80 13.33 6.26
C PHE A 7 -45.04 12.60 5.16
N ALA A 8 -44.61 13.33 4.12
CA ALA A 8 -43.64 12.85 3.15
C ALA A 8 -42.25 12.88 3.79
N GLY A 9 -41.79 11.75 4.28
CA GLY A 9 -40.42 11.57 4.73
C GLY A 9 -39.48 11.53 3.54
N SER A 10 -38.69 12.60 3.34
CA SER A 10 -37.58 12.61 2.39
C SER A 10 -36.45 11.74 2.93
N ALA A 11 -36.30 10.52 2.40
CA ALA A 11 -35.13 9.71 2.62
C ALA A 11 -33.98 10.36 1.84
N VAL A 12 -33.14 11.13 2.53
CA VAL A 12 -31.86 11.60 2.00
C VAL A 12 -30.93 10.39 1.96
N GLY A 13 -30.83 9.78 0.79
CA GLY A 13 -29.86 8.73 0.52
C GLY A 13 -28.45 9.33 0.60
N GLU A 14 -27.75 9.06 1.69
CA GLU A 14 -26.35 9.42 1.86
C GLU A 14 -25.53 8.59 0.87
N THR A 15 -25.19 9.20 -0.28
CA THR A 15 -24.27 8.59 -1.23
C THR A 15 -22.89 8.56 -0.59
N LYS A 16 -22.52 7.44 0.03
CA LYS A 16 -21.15 7.22 0.52
C LYS A 16 -20.20 7.41 -0.66
N LYS A 17 -19.45 8.53 -0.61
CA LYS A 17 -18.38 8.79 -1.58
C LYS A 17 -17.48 7.57 -1.64
N PRO A 18 -17.16 7.02 -2.83
CA PRO A 18 -16.28 5.88 -2.95
C PRO A 18 -14.94 6.18 -2.27
N TRP A 19 -14.50 5.26 -1.40
CA TRP A 19 -13.26 5.42 -0.68
C TRP A 19 -12.08 5.45 -1.68
N LYS A 20 -11.17 6.41 -1.51
CA LYS A 20 -9.97 6.57 -2.31
C LYS A 20 -8.74 6.43 -1.40
N ALA A 21 -7.74 5.68 -1.85
CA ALA A 21 -6.47 5.58 -1.16
C ALA A 21 -5.81 6.96 -0.99
N ASP A 22 -5.24 7.20 0.19
CA ASP A 22 -4.61 8.46 0.58
C ASP A 22 -3.11 8.24 0.82
N PRO A 23 -2.24 8.67 -0.12
CA PRO A 23 -0.80 8.50 0.02
C PRO A 23 -0.21 9.29 1.20
N ALA A 24 -0.80 10.44 1.58
CA ALA A 24 -0.32 11.19 2.74
C ALA A 24 -0.56 10.42 4.05
N ARG A 25 -1.71 9.76 4.18
CA ARG A 25 -1.97 8.85 5.30
C ARG A 25 -1.08 7.61 5.22
N GLY A 26 -0.83 7.09 4.03
CA GLY A 26 0.11 6.00 3.80
C GLY A 26 1.53 6.33 4.26
N ALA A 27 2.01 7.55 3.99
CA ALA A 27 3.30 8.02 4.48
C ALA A 27 3.38 8.07 6.01
N GLN A 28 2.32 8.56 6.67
CA GLN A 28 2.25 8.58 8.13
C GLN A 28 2.25 7.17 8.73
N LEU A 29 1.49 6.25 8.15
CA LEU A 29 1.46 4.85 8.57
C LEU A 29 2.83 4.18 8.39
N ALA A 30 3.49 4.40 7.26
CA ALA A 30 4.83 3.89 7.00
C ALA A 30 5.84 4.44 8.00
N GLU A 31 5.79 5.74 8.31
CA GLU A 31 6.66 6.34 9.32
C GLU A 31 6.45 5.72 10.70
N MET A 32 5.20 5.53 11.13
CA MET A 32 4.90 4.97 12.45
C MET A 32 5.24 3.49 12.59
N LEU A 33 5.01 2.70 11.53
CA LEU A 33 5.03 1.24 11.60
C LEU A 33 6.29 0.61 10.99
N CYS A 34 6.94 1.29 10.05
CA CYS A 34 8.06 0.73 9.28
C CYS A 34 9.40 1.38 9.62
N SER A 35 9.42 2.62 10.15
CA SER A 35 10.64 3.41 10.32
C SER A 35 11.63 2.83 11.32
N SER A 36 11.19 1.94 12.21
CA SER A 36 12.08 1.23 13.13
C SER A 36 13.06 0.28 12.43
N CYS A 37 12.71 -0.20 11.24
CA CYS A 37 13.52 -1.15 10.48
C CYS A 37 13.86 -0.66 9.07
N ASN A 38 12.90 -0.08 8.37
CA ASN A 38 13.06 0.37 6.99
C ASN A 38 13.29 1.88 6.93
N LEU A 39 14.10 2.32 5.99
CA LEU A 39 14.13 3.72 5.63
C LEU A 39 12.82 4.09 4.93
N VAL A 40 12.08 5.02 5.52
CA VAL A 40 10.85 5.59 4.99
C VAL A 40 11.15 6.97 4.39
N GLY A 41 10.75 7.22 3.15
CA GLY A 41 10.91 8.51 2.48
C GLY A 41 12.27 8.67 1.80
N ASP A 42 12.98 9.75 2.12
CA ASP A 42 14.20 10.17 1.42
C ASP A 42 15.34 9.14 1.57
N PRO A 43 15.93 8.67 0.46
CA PRO A 43 17.04 7.72 0.47
C PRO A 43 18.36 8.30 1.04
N GLN A 44 18.40 9.57 1.38
CA GLN A 44 19.60 10.23 1.96
C GLN A 44 19.77 9.98 3.46
N LYS A 45 18.76 9.44 4.13
CA LYS A 45 18.88 9.03 5.53
C LYS A 45 19.44 7.61 5.61
N GLU A 46 20.25 7.35 6.62
CA GLU A 46 20.76 6.01 6.88
C GLU A 46 19.64 5.11 7.40
N THR A 47 19.67 3.84 6.98
CA THR A 47 18.75 2.83 7.50
C THR A 47 19.05 2.54 8.97
N THR A 48 18.01 2.40 9.79
CA THR A 48 18.14 2.10 11.21
C THR A 48 18.65 0.69 11.48
N VAL A 49 18.44 -0.24 10.54
CA VAL A 49 18.88 -1.64 10.64
C VAL A 49 19.70 -2.01 9.40
N ALA A 50 20.93 -2.44 9.64
CA ALA A 50 21.83 -2.88 8.56
C ALA A 50 21.24 -4.08 7.80
N GLY A 51 21.29 -4.02 6.47
CA GLY A 51 20.82 -5.09 5.59
C GLY A 51 19.33 -5.07 5.27
N ILE A 52 18.55 -4.16 5.87
CA ILE A 52 17.15 -3.96 5.50
C ILE A 52 17.06 -2.84 4.45
N PRO A 53 16.53 -3.11 3.25
CA PRO A 53 16.50 -2.12 2.18
C PRO A 53 15.44 -1.03 2.45
N PRO A 54 15.64 0.19 1.91
CA PRO A 54 14.63 1.24 1.92
C PRO A 54 13.32 0.80 1.28
N LEU A 55 12.18 1.32 1.75
CA LEU A 55 10.86 1.04 1.17
C LEU A 55 10.80 1.38 -0.32
N LYS A 56 11.45 2.49 -0.73
CA LYS A 56 11.55 2.88 -2.13
C LYS A 56 12.27 1.81 -2.97
N THR A 57 13.32 1.21 -2.45
CA THR A 57 14.06 0.13 -3.14
C THR A 57 13.20 -1.10 -3.28
N ILE A 58 12.51 -1.52 -2.22
CA ILE A 58 11.60 -2.69 -2.24
C ILE A 58 10.49 -2.49 -3.25
N ALA A 59 9.80 -1.34 -3.19
CA ALA A 59 8.69 -1.03 -4.08
C ALA A 59 9.13 -0.87 -5.55
N GLY A 60 10.37 -0.43 -5.77
CA GLY A 60 10.94 -0.21 -7.11
C GLY A 60 11.49 -1.47 -7.78
N LEU A 61 11.50 -2.63 -7.12
CA LEU A 61 11.99 -3.87 -7.71
C LEU A 61 11.19 -4.28 -8.96
N ASP A 62 11.89 -4.84 -9.93
CA ASP A 62 11.24 -5.39 -11.13
C ASP A 62 10.25 -6.49 -10.77
N GLY A 63 9.06 -6.43 -11.38
CA GLY A 63 7.98 -7.37 -11.10
C GLY A 63 7.28 -7.16 -9.74
N MET A 64 7.56 -6.05 -9.05
CA MET A 64 6.77 -5.67 -7.89
C MET A 64 5.39 -5.19 -8.33
N THR A 65 4.35 -5.80 -7.77
CA THR A 65 2.94 -5.50 -8.07
C THR A 65 2.20 -5.06 -6.80
N ARG A 66 1.04 -4.42 -6.96
CA ARG A 66 0.16 -4.09 -5.82
C ARG A 66 -0.16 -5.33 -4.97
N ARG A 67 -0.44 -6.46 -5.62
CA ARG A 67 -0.74 -7.72 -4.91
C ARG A 67 0.46 -8.20 -4.09
N ARG A 68 1.66 -8.14 -4.63
CA ARG A 68 2.87 -8.54 -3.90
C ARG A 68 3.11 -7.69 -2.68
N VAL A 69 2.97 -6.37 -2.81
CA VAL A 69 3.06 -5.45 -1.67
C VAL A 69 1.97 -5.74 -0.65
N THR A 70 0.72 -5.87 -1.11
CA THR A 70 -0.42 -6.19 -0.23
C THR A 70 -0.19 -7.49 0.53
N ASN A 71 0.23 -8.55 -0.14
CA ASN A 71 0.50 -9.83 0.51
C ASN A 71 1.64 -9.74 1.52
N ALA A 72 2.71 -9.00 1.21
CA ALA A 72 3.83 -8.80 2.13
C ALA A 72 3.41 -8.05 3.40
N LEU A 73 2.44 -7.14 3.31
CA LEU A 73 1.91 -6.39 4.44
C LEU A 73 0.85 -7.18 5.24
N MET A 74 0.17 -8.14 4.61
CA MET A 74 -0.87 -8.96 5.25
C MET A 74 -0.33 -10.22 5.91
N VAL A 75 0.76 -10.78 5.39
CA VAL A 75 1.31 -12.05 5.84
C VAL A 75 2.60 -11.80 6.62
N PRO A 76 2.63 -12.12 7.93
CA PRO A 76 3.85 -11.98 8.72
C PRO A 76 5.00 -12.78 8.11
N HIS A 77 6.16 -12.15 7.98
CA HIS A 77 7.38 -12.78 7.47
C HIS A 77 8.62 -12.22 8.16
N ALA A 78 9.56 -13.08 8.52
CA ALA A 78 10.79 -12.63 9.15
C ALA A 78 11.64 -11.80 8.16
N PRO A 79 12.29 -10.73 8.64
CA PRO A 79 12.36 -10.20 10.00
C PRO A 79 11.23 -9.20 10.36
N MET A 80 10.25 -8.99 9.47
CA MET A 80 9.14 -8.06 9.67
C MET A 80 8.23 -8.54 10.80
N PRO A 81 7.92 -7.71 11.80
CA PRO A 81 6.98 -8.07 12.86
C PRO A 81 5.56 -8.21 12.32
N ASP A 82 4.71 -8.94 13.06
CA ASP A 82 3.28 -9.02 12.76
C ASP A 82 2.60 -7.65 13.05
N ILE A 83 2.30 -6.93 12.00
CA ILE A 83 1.63 -5.63 12.05
C ILE A 83 0.20 -5.81 11.57
N GLN A 84 -0.77 -5.53 12.44
CA GLN A 84 -2.19 -5.64 12.13
C GLN A 84 -2.65 -4.40 11.35
N LEU A 85 -2.78 -4.54 10.03
CA LEU A 85 -3.26 -3.49 9.12
C LEU A 85 -4.63 -3.83 8.54
N THR A 86 -5.50 -2.85 8.45
CA THR A 86 -6.73 -2.96 7.67
C THR A 86 -6.43 -2.87 6.17
N ILE A 87 -7.33 -3.38 5.34
CA ILE A 87 -7.21 -3.28 3.87
C ILE A 87 -7.07 -1.81 3.41
N LYS A 88 -7.79 -0.88 4.06
CA LYS A 88 -7.69 0.55 3.73
C LYS A 88 -6.30 1.12 4.04
N GLU A 89 -5.74 0.79 5.18
CA GLU A 89 -4.38 1.21 5.56
C GLU A 89 -3.32 0.62 4.62
N ILE A 90 -3.48 -0.63 4.21
CA ILE A 90 -2.61 -1.25 3.20
C ILE A 90 -2.70 -0.49 1.87
N GLN A 91 -3.90 -0.15 1.41
CA GLN A 91 -4.10 0.59 0.17
C GLN A 91 -3.50 2.01 0.24
N ASP A 92 -3.56 2.66 1.40
CA ASP A 92 -2.90 3.96 1.62
C ASP A 92 -1.37 3.83 1.55
N ILE A 93 -0.81 2.81 2.19
CA ILE A 93 0.63 2.53 2.11
C ILE A 93 1.04 2.22 0.67
N VAL A 94 0.26 1.42 -0.07
CA VAL A 94 0.52 1.16 -1.49
C VAL A 94 0.52 2.43 -2.31
N ALA A 95 -0.46 3.32 -2.11
CA ALA A 95 -0.51 4.61 -2.81
C ALA A 95 0.70 5.50 -2.48
N TYR A 96 1.15 5.50 -1.23
CA TYR A 96 2.38 6.18 -0.82
C TYR A 96 3.62 5.59 -1.51
N LEU A 97 3.75 4.27 -1.56
CA LEU A 97 4.88 3.63 -2.24
C LEU A 97 4.92 3.95 -3.74
N GLU A 98 3.76 4.06 -4.39
CA GLU A 98 3.66 4.48 -5.78
C GLU A 98 4.15 5.92 -5.99
N GLU A 99 3.79 6.85 -5.11
CA GLU A 99 4.35 8.21 -5.14
C GLU A 99 5.87 8.19 -4.93
N LEU A 100 6.34 7.39 -3.98
CA LEU A 100 7.76 7.31 -3.63
C LEU A 100 8.63 6.81 -4.79
N ILE A 101 8.12 5.89 -5.60
CA ILE A 101 8.81 5.37 -6.79
C ILE A 101 8.49 6.15 -8.08
N GLY A 102 7.51 7.07 -8.03
CA GLY A 102 7.10 7.90 -9.17
C GLY A 102 6.37 7.14 -10.28
N ARG A 103 5.79 5.97 -10.00
CA ARG A 103 5.00 5.16 -10.94
C ARG A 103 3.94 4.34 -10.21
N GLU A 104 2.87 3.99 -10.91
CA GLU A 104 1.91 3.01 -10.40
C GLU A 104 2.50 1.59 -10.39
N LEU A 105 2.15 0.83 -9.37
CA LEU A 105 2.41 -0.61 -9.31
C LEU A 105 1.39 -1.34 -10.18
N GLU A 106 1.85 -2.33 -10.93
CA GLU A 106 0.98 -3.09 -11.82
C GLU A 106 -0.17 -3.78 -11.07
N HIS A 107 -1.37 -3.64 -11.63
CA HIS A 107 -2.52 -4.45 -11.24
C HIS A 107 -2.43 -5.80 -11.96
N GLU A 108 -2.41 -6.89 -11.23
CA GLU A 108 -2.52 -8.21 -11.86
C GLU A 108 -3.94 -8.39 -12.42
N GLY A 109 -4.04 -8.34 -13.73
CA GLY A 109 -5.31 -8.48 -14.47
C GLY A 109 -5.31 -7.83 -15.85
N GLY A 110 -4.29 -7.07 -16.20
CA GLY A 110 -4.15 -6.42 -17.50
C GLY A 110 -2.82 -6.77 -18.16
N SER A 111 -2.87 -7.59 -19.22
CA SER A 111 -1.81 -7.87 -20.22
C SER A 111 -0.51 -8.46 -19.68
N THR A 112 -0.23 -9.68 -20.06
CA THR A 112 1.07 -10.35 -19.97
C THR A 112 2.25 -9.40 -20.16
N PRO A 113 3.14 -9.21 -19.17
CA PRO A 113 4.41 -8.61 -19.43
C PRO A 113 5.23 -9.56 -20.30
N LYS A 114 5.73 -9.03 -21.41
CA LYS A 114 6.78 -9.68 -22.21
C LYS A 114 7.87 -10.14 -21.26
N ALA A 115 8.14 -11.44 -21.24
CA ALA A 115 9.22 -12.05 -20.50
C ALA A 115 10.53 -11.35 -20.86
N LYS A 116 11.03 -10.51 -19.97
CA LYS A 116 12.40 -10.02 -19.98
C LYS A 116 13.08 -10.53 -18.71
N GLU A 117 13.96 -11.48 -18.96
CA GLU A 117 15.15 -11.84 -18.21
C GLU A 117 15.01 -12.00 -16.68
N LYS A 118 15.22 -13.26 -16.25
CA LYS A 118 15.34 -13.65 -14.84
C LYS A 118 16.40 -12.79 -14.14
N PRO A 119 16.08 -12.20 -12.98
CA PRO A 119 17.12 -11.63 -12.13
C PRO A 119 18.03 -12.76 -11.68
N LYS A 120 19.31 -12.61 -11.98
CA LYS A 120 20.38 -13.51 -11.56
C LYS A 120 20.64 -13.29 -10.07
N TYR A 121 19.88 -13.99 -9.24
CA TYR A 121 20.17 -14.06 -7.82
C TYR A 121 21.38 -14.98 -7.64
N PRO A 122 22.46 -14.55 -6.99
CA PRO A 122 23.57 -15.45 -6.65
C PRO A 122 23.05 -16.48 -5.63
N SER A 123 23.22 -17.75 -5.97
CA SER A 123 22.93 -18.85 -5.05
C SER A 123 23.83 -18.73 -3.81
N PRO A 124 23.32 -18.90 -2.58
CA PRO A 124 24.17 -19.00 -1.40
C PRO A 124 25.01 -20.28 -1.49
N SER A 125 26.29 -20.10 -1.33
CA SER A 125 27.29 -21.19 -1.18
C SER A 125 27.14 -21.83 0.19
#